data_0370d8c1fe394f7921196fa81813ad6a
#
_entry.id   0370d8c1fe394f7921196fa81813ad6a
#
_cell.length_a   1.000
_cell.length_b   1.000
_cell.length_c   1.000
_cell.angle_alpha   90.00
_cell.angle_beta   90.00
_cell.angle_gamma   90.00
#
_symmetry.space_group_name_H-M   'P 1'
#
loop_
_entity.id
_entity.type
_entity.pdbx_description
1 polymer ?
#
loop_
_entity_poly.entity_id
_entity_poly.type
_entity_poly.pdbx_seq_one_letter_code
_entity_poly.pdbx_strand_id
1 'polypeptide(L)'
;MNIHVSQEIRRRLEEKNCTVVWLAHQLSCSRTNMYKIFEKPHLDSEMLQRISVALDYDFFALLSYQLRKEEGISNPTFHRNSII
;
A
#
# COMPACT_ATOMS: atom_id res chain seq x y z
N MET A 1 6.84 12.32 -6.95
CA MET A 1 5.63 11.74 -6.37
C MET A 1 5.78 11.65 -4.86
N ASN A 2 4.79 12.14 -4.14
CA ASN A 2 4.91 12.33 -2.69
C ASN A 2 3.91 11.50 -1.89
N ILE A 3 3.52 10.35 -2.41
CA ILE A 3 2.59 9.53 -1.68
C ILE A 3 3.33 8.71 -0.63
N HIS A 4 2.83 8.77 0.60
CA HIS A 4 3.35 7.96 1.70
C HIS A 4 2.40 6.79 1.88
N VAL A 5 2.80 5.64 1.37
CA VAL A 5 1.95 4.46 1.37
C VAL A 5 1.55 4.07 2.78
N SER A 6 2.49 4.18 3.72
CA SER A 6 2.19 3.85 5.12
C SER A 6 1.05 4.70 5.68
N GLN A 7 1.02 5.98 5.33
CA GLN A 7 -0.05 6.86 5.80
C GLN A 7 -1.38 6.49 5.18
N GLU A 8 -1.38 6.11 3.90
CA GLU A 8 -2.61 5.68 3.25
C GLU A 8 -3.14 4.40 3.88
N ILE A 9 -2.26 3.48 4.25
CA ILE A 9 -2.66 2.27 4.92
C ILE A 9 -3.29 2.59 6.27
N ARG A 10 -2.68 3.49 7.03
CA ARG A 10 -3.22 3.88 8.33
C ARG A 10 -4.58 4.55 8.19
N ARG A 11 -4.73 5.39 7.19
CA ARG A 11 -6.03 6.03 6.94
C ARG A 11 -7.09 4.99 6.62
N ARG A 12 -6.74 3.98 5.81
CA ARG A 12 -7.69 2.94 5.48
C ARG A 12 -8.08 2.11 6.69
N LEU A 13 -7.11 1.86 7.59
CA LEU A 13 -7.40 1.18 8.84
C LEU A 13 -8.44 1.95 9.66
N GLU A 14 -8.27 3.26 9.75
CA GLU A 14 -9.22 4.10 10.48
C GLU A 14 -10.59 4.06 9.86
N GLU A 15 -10.67 4.11 8.54
CA GLU A 15 -11.94 4.05 7.84
C GLU A 15 -12.67 2.76 8.12
N LYS A 16 -11.94 1.68 8.29
CA LYS A 16 -12.52 0.37 8.57
C LYS A 16 -12.68 0.09 10.05
N ASN A 17 -12.34 1.06 10.91
CA ASN A 17 -12.34 0.88 12.35
C ASN A 17 -11.46 -0.28 12.80
N CYS A 18 -10.33 -0.46 12.14
CA CYS A 18 -9.35 -1.47 12.47
C CYS A 18 -8.12 -0.83 13.09
N THR A 19 -7.36 -1.61 13.84
CA THR A 19 -6.16 -1.13 14.51
C THR A 19 -4.92 -1.68 13.87
N VAL A 20 -3.77 -1.05 14.16
CA VAL A 20 -2.47 -1.58 13.74
C VAL A 20 -2.24 -2.96 14.33
N VAL A 21 -2.70 -3.17 15.57
CA VAL A 21 -2.59 -4.47 16.23
C VAL A 21 -3.36 -5.54 15.45
N TRP A 22 -4.57 -5.20 15.02
CA TRP A 22 -5.38 -6.11 14.21
C TRP A 22 -4.63 -6.47 12.92
N LEU A 23 -4.05 -5.48 12.27
CA LEU A 23 -3.34 -5.73 11.01
C LEU A 23 -2.12 -6.62 11.24
N ALA A 24 -1.37 -6.36 12.32
CA ALA A 24 -0.23 -7.19 12.67
C ALA A 24 -0.65 -8.66 12.83
N HIS A 25 -1.79 -8.86 13.47
CA HIS A 25 -2.34 -10.20 13.63
C HIS A 25 -2.64 -10.85 12.30
N GLN A 26 -3.26 -10.11 11.39
CA GLN A 26 -3.60 -10.62 10.07
C GLN A 26 -2.36 -11.04 9.28
N LEU A 27 -1.26 -10.33 9.48
CA LEU A 27 -0.03 -10.57 8.76
C LEU A 27 0.94 -11.50 9.51
N SER A 28 0.52 -11.99 10.67
CA SER A 28 1.34 -12.87 11.51
C SER A 28 2.67 -12.23 11.87
N CYS A 29 2.66 -10.94 12.19
CA CYS A 29 3.86 -10.25 12.63
C CYS A 29 3.58 -9.53 13.94
N SER A 30 4.65 -9.14 14.64
CA SER A 30 4.52 -8.49 15.92
C SER A 30 4.07 -7.04 15.73
N ARG A 31 3.44 -6.51 16.79
CA ARG A 31 3.04 -5.11 16.78
C ARG A 31 4.24 -4.19 16.60
N THR A 32 5.33 -4.50 17.28
CA THR A 32 6.55 -3.71 17.17
C THR A 32 7.05 -3.67 15.72
N ASN A 33 7.03 -4.81 15.07
CA ASN A 33 7.46 -4.89 13.68
C ASN A 33 6.56 -4.07 12.76
N MET A 34 5.25 -4.11 13.00
CA MET A 34 4.32 -3.30 12.21
C MET A 34 4.60 -1.82 12.35
N TYR A 35 4.87 -1.35 13.57
CA TYR A 35 5.19 0.06 13.75
C TYR A 35 6.48 0.45 13.05
N LYS A 36 7.48 -0.45 13.03
CA LYS A 36 8.71 -0.19 12.28
C LYS A 36 8.44 -0.07 10.79
N ILE A 37 7.56 -0.94 10.28
CA ILE A 37 7.17 -0.88 8.88
C ILE A 37 6.52 0.46 8.56
N PHE A 38 5.65 0.94 9.45
CA PHE A 38 4.95 2.20 9.24
C PHE A 38 5.84 3.43 9.38
N GLU A 39 7.04 3.30 9.94
CA GLU A 39 7.98 4.40 9.98
C GLU A 39 8.57 4.71 8.61
N LYS A 40 8.54 3.75 7.71
CA LYS A 40 9.08 3.92 6.38
C LYS A 40 8.00 4.48 5.46
N PRO A 41 8.34 5.43 4.58
CA PRO A 41 7.35 5.97 3.64
C PRO A 41 6.95 4.97 2.56
N HIS A 42 7.79 3.97 2.30
CA HIS A 42 7.55 2.99 1.24
C HIS A 42 7.67 1.58 1.79
N LEU A 43 6.94 0.67 1.18
CA LEU A 43 6.96 -0.75 1.52
C LEU A 43 7.36 -1.54 0.29
N ASP A 44 7.93 -2.73 0.50
CA ASP A 44 8.19 -3.60 -0.64
C ASP A 44 6.86 -4.14 -1.16
N SER A 45 6.91 -4.67 -2.38
CA SER A 45 5.69 -5.09 -3.06
C SER A 45 5.03 -6.28 -2.40
N GLU A 46 5.81 -7.18 -1.81
CA GLU A 46 5.25 -8.35 -1.15
C GLU A 46 4.44 -7.94 0.08
N MET A 47 5.00 -7.06 0.92
CA MET A 47 4.29 -6.60 2.10
C MET A 47 3.05 -5.80 1.70
N LEU A 48 3.16 -4.97 0.67
CA LEU A 48 2.02 -4.20 0.21
C LEU A 48 0.91 -5.10 -0.31
N GLN A 49 1.27 -6.18 -1.01
CA GLN A 49 0.30 -7.13 -1.48
C GLN A 49 -0.45 -7.79 -0.31
N ARG A 50 0.28 -8.20 0.71
CA ARG A 50 -0.33 -8.83 1.87
C ARG A 50 -1.27 -7.87 2.60
N ILE A 51 -0.87 -6.63 2.74
CA ILE A 51 -1.70 -5.62 3.38
C ILE A 51 -2.95 -5.34 2.54
N SER A 52 -2.78 -5.27 1.23
CA SER A 52 -3.91 -5.05 0.32
C SER A 52 -4.96 -6.14 0.47
N VAL A 53 -4.51 -7.39 0.55
CA VAL A 53 -5.43 -8.51 0.75
C VAL A 53 -6.11 -8.40 2.11
N ALA A 54 -5.35 -8.11 3.16
CA ALA A 54 -5.90 -8.04 4.51
C ALA A 54 -6.96 -6.94 4.64
N LEU A 55 -6.76 -5.82 3.96
CA LEU A 55 -7.66 -4.69 4.04
C LEU A 55 -8.68 -4.65 2.91
N ASP A 56 -8.62 -5.62 2.01
CA ASP A 56 -9.52 -5.67 0.85
C ASP A 56 -9.51 -4.34 0.10
N TYR A 57 -8.30 -3.84 -0.18
CA TYR A 57 -8.12 -2.56 -0.83
C TYR A 57 -6.87 -2.61 -1.71
N ASP A 58 -7.01 -2.16 -2.94
CA ASP A 58 -5.93 -2.23 -3.93
C ASP A 58 -5.02 -1.01 -3.83
N PHE A 59 -3.99 -1.11 -2.99
CA PHE A 59 -3.03 -0.03 -2.84
C PHE A 59 -2.15 0.15 -4.07
N PHE A 60 -2.02 -0.89 -4.90
CA PHE A 60 -1.29 -0.76 -6.16
C PHE A 60 -2.05 0.14 -7.14
N ALA A 61 -3.36 0.04 -7.15
CA ALA A 61 -4.17 0.93 -7.99
C ALA A 61 -4.04 2.38 -7.52
N LEU A 62 -3.98 2.58 -6.20
CA LEU A 62 -3.78 3.91 -5.66
C LEU A 62 -2.45 4.50 -6.12
N LEU A 63 -1.38 3.72 -6.05
CA LEU A 63 -0.07 4.17 -6.51
C LEU A 63 -0.08 4.47 -8.01
N SER A 64 -0.72 3.60 -8.78
CA SER A 64 -0.84 3.80 -10.22
C SER A 64 -1.59 5.09 -10.54
N TYR A 65 -2.66 5.34 -9.82
CA TYR A 65 -3.43 6.57 -10.01
C TYR A 65 -2.57 7.80 -9.71
N GLN A 66 -1.82 7.78 -8.62
CA GLN A 66 -0.98 8.90 -8.25
C GLN A 66 0.13 9.11 -9.29
N LEU A 67 0.70 8.02 -9.78
CA LEU A 67 1.75 8.11 -10.78
C LEU A 67 1.23 8.78 -12.06
N ARG A 68 0.05 8.40 -12.52
CA ARG A 68 -0.53 9.00 -13.71
C ARG A 68 -0.86 10.47 -13.49
N LYS A 69 -1.36 10.80 -12.31
CA LYS A 69 -1.81 12.14 -12.01
C LYS A 69 -0.64 13.11 -11.80
N GLU A 70 0.38 12.66 -11.05
CA GLU A 70 1.45 13.57 -10.65
C GLU A 70 2.64 13.52 -11.59
N GLU A 71 2.90 12.37 -12.23
CA GLU A 71 4.03 12.23 -13.13
C GLU A 71 3.66 12.35 -14.60
N GLY A 72 2.38 12.55 -14.89
CA GLY A 72 1.94 12.75 -16.24
C GLY A 72 1.86 11.50 -17.09
N ILE A 73 1.90 10.33 -16.47
CA ILE A 73 1.77 9.07 -17.19
C ILE A 73 0.30 8.79 -17.42
N SER A 74 -0.12 8.74 -18.68
CA SER A 74 -1.53 8.62 -19.01
C SER A 74 -2.01 7.18 -19.11
N ASN A 75 -1.08 6.22 -19.27
CA ASN A 75 -1.42 4.82 -19.47
C ASN A 75 -1.00 4.01 -18.25
N PRO A 76 -1.94 3.32 -17.58
CA PRO A 76 -1.59 2.56 -16.38
C PRO A 76 -0.87 1.24 -16.68
N THR A 77 -0.86 0.78 -17.97
CA THR A 77 -0.19 -0.46 -18.32
C THR A 77 1.23 -0.20 -18.77
N PHE A 78 1.98 -1.21 -18.85
CA PHE A 78 3.37 -1.12 -19.30
C PHE A 78 3.53 -1.54 -20.76
N HIS A 79 2.98 -1.51 -20.42
CA HIS A 79 3.07 -2.10 -21.23
C HIS A 79 3.55 -2.61 -21.77
N ARG A 80 3.43 -2.51 -22.01
CA ARG A 80 3.66 -3.09 -22.60
C ARG A 80 4.22 -3.62 -22.89
N ASN A 81 4.15 -3.54 -22.77
CA ASN A 81 4.63 -4.17 -23.14
C ASN A 81 5.08 -4.74 -23.11
N SER A 82 5.08 -4.69 -23.08
CA SER A 82 5.39 -5.47 -23.11
C SER A 82 5.48 -6.24 -23.07
N ILE A 83 5.38 -6.54 -23.17
CA ILE A 83 5.41 -7.38 -23.25
C ILE A 83 5.46 -7.93 -23.62
N ILE A 84 5.54 -7.95 -23.85
CA ILE A 84 5.51 -8.55 -24.17
C ILE A 84 5.63 -8.92 -24.35
#